data_8052ec030d26651ec4c3bc5709c182ce
#
_entry.id   8052ec030d26651ec4c3bc5709c182ce
#
_cell.length_a   1.000
_cell.length_b   1.000
_cell.length_c   1.000
_cell.angle_alpha   90.00
_cell.angle_beta   90.00
_cell.angle_gamma   90.00
#
_symmetry.space_group_name_H-M   'P 1'
#
loop_
_entity.id
_entity.type
_entity.pdbx_description
1 polymer ?
#
loop_
_entity_poly.entity_id
_entity_poly.type
_entity_poly.pdbx_seq_one_letter_code
_entity_poly.pdbx_strand_id
1 'polypeptide(L)'
;MTGLRVVRAGFVMNLKMLATSSFFLVTSTLQPVIFATIAFYMFRAGGQGGTLLYAALGAGMMGVWSTTLYGSGGMIQWQRWQGTLELSAGSPHPLALVYLPFTLANALTGAYALVATLLWGRLLFRVRLHLVHP
;
A
#
# COMPACT_ATOMS: atom_id res chain seq x y z
N MET A 1 -19.20 7.38 -23.09
CA MET A 1 -19.25 6.87 -21.69
C MET A 1 -18.67 7.92 -20.79
N THR A 2 -19.32 8.23 -19.67
CA THR A 2 -18.83 9.25 -18.73
C THR A 2 -17.53 8.76 -18.10
N GLY A 3 -16.47 9.57 -18.10
CA GLY A 3 -15.14 9.21 -17.55
C GLY A 3 -15.18 8.60 -16.16
N LEU A 4 -16.15 9.01 -15.32
CA LEU A 4 -16.39 8.45 -13.99
C LEU A 4 -16.72 6.94 -14.01
N ARG A 5 -17.45 6.47 -15.01
CA ARG A 5 -17.76 5.03 -15.16
C ARG A 5 -16.52 4.21 -15.51
N VAL A 6 -15.62 4.77 -16.32
CA VAL A 6 -14.34 4.14 -16.69
C VAL A 6 -13.45 4.03 -15.45
N VAL A 7 -13.30 5.11 -14.68
CA VAL A 7 -12.53 5.13 -13.44
C VAL A 7 -13.07 4.13 -12.42
N ARG A 8 -14.39 4.10 -12.21
CA ARG A 8 -15.03 3.16 -11.29
C ARG A 8 -14.84 1.70 -11.71
N ALA A 9 -15.05 1.40 -12.99
CA ALA A 9 -14.87 0.04 -13.50
C ALA A 9 -13.42 -0.43 -13.37
N GLY A 10 -12.47 0.42 -13.74
CA GLY A 10 -11.04 0.14 -13.60
C GLY A 10 -10.61 -0.04 -12.15
N PHE A 11 -11.14 0.78 -11.23
CA PHE A 11 -10.86 0.66 -9.79
C PHE A 11 -11.36 -0.68 -9.23
N VAL A 12 -12.62 -1.04 -9.49
CA VAL A 12 -13.20 -2.31 -9.01
C VAL A 12 -12.47 -3.51 -9.60
N MET A 13 -12.13 -3.46 -10.89
CA MET A 13 -11.39 -4.53 -11.56
C MET A 13 -10.00 -4.70 -10.91
N ASN A 14 -9.28 -3.61 -10.69
CA ASN A 14 -7.96 -3.65 -10.08
C ASN A 14 -8.03 -4.14 -8.63
N LEU A 15 -8.97 -3.64 -7.85
CA LEU A 15 -9.17 -4.10 -6.47
C LEU A 15 -9.47 -5.60 -6.41
N LYS A 16 -10.29 -6.13 -7.33
CA LYS A 16 -10.54 -7.56 -7.44
C LYS A 16 -9.27 -8.34 -7.81
N MET A 17 -8.48 -7.86 -8.75
CA MET A 17 -7.21 -8.51 -9.11
C MET A 17 -6.27 -8.57 -7.92
N LEU A 18 -6.11 -7.49 -7.17
CA LEU A 18 -5.29 -7.44 -5.97
C LEU A 18 -5.83 -8.38 -4.88
N ALA A 19 -7.13 -8.38 -4.63
CA ALA A 19 -7.77 -9.23 -3.63
C ALA A 19 -7.77 -10.74 -3.98
N THR A 20 -7.75 -11.07 -5.27
CA THR A 20 -7.72 -12.47 -5.73
C THR A 20 -6.30 -13.04 -5.73
N SER A 21 -5.28 -12.20 -5.77
CA SER A 21 -3.88 -12.62 -5.73
C SER A 21 -3.45 -12.96 -4.30
N SER A 22 -3.44 -14.25 -3.95
CA SER A 22 -2.95 -14.72 -2.65
C SER A 22 -1.52 -14.28 -2.37
N PHE A 23 -0.67 -14.27 -3.39
CA PHE A 23 0.71 -13.79 -3.28
C PHE A 23 0.75 -12.30 -2.89
N PHE A 24 -0.09 -11.47 -3.51
CA PHE A 24 -0.16 -10.04 -3.21
C PHE A 24 -0.66 -9.79 -1.78
N LEU A 25 -1.71 -10.48 -1.34
CA LEU A 25 -2.25 -10.35 0.01
C LEU A 25 -1.22 -10.75 1.08
N VAL A 26 -0.53 -11.87 0.87
CA VAL A 26 0.52 -12.32 1.79
C VAL A 26 1.67 -11.32 1.83
N THR A 27 2.16 -10.88 0.69
CA THR A 27 3.31 -9.96 0.63
C THR A 27 2.96 -8.58 1.19
N SER A 28 1.79 -8.04 0.87
CA SER A 28 1.35 -6.73 1.36
C SER A 28 1.10 -6.69 2.87
N THR A 29 0.83 -7.84 3.50
CA THR A 29 0.66 -7.95 4.95
C THR A 29 1.96 -8.34 5.65
N LEU A 30 2.67 -9.33 5.12
CA LEU A 30 3.86 -9.88 5.76
C LEU A 30 5.02 -8.90 5.76
N GLN A 31 5.24 -8.20 4.66
CA GLN A 31 6.35 -7.27 4.51
C GLN A 31 6.30 -6.11 5.53
N PRO A 32 5.20 -5.35 5.71
CA PRO A 32 5.10 -4.32 6.72
C PRO A 32 5.26 -4.87 8.15
N VAL A 33 4.72 -6.06 8.42
CA VAL A 33 4.81 -6.73 9.73
C VAL A 33 6.26 -7.09 10.06
N ILE A 34 7.01 -7.63 9.12
CA ILE A 34 8.43 -7.96 9.30
C ILE A 34 9.23 -6.68 9.59
N PHE A 35 9.08 -5.64 8.78
CA PHE A 35 9.78 -4.37 8.99
C PHE A 35 9.42 -3.72 10.32
N ALA A 36 8.13 -3.71 10.69
CA ALA A 36 7.68 -3.22 11.97
C ALA A 36 8.33 -4.00 13.13
N THR A 37 8.35 -5.32 13.05
CA THR A 37 8.93 -6.18 14.08
C THR A 37 10.42 -5.91 14.24
N ILE A 38 11.18 -5.81 13.15
CA ILE A 38 12.61 -5.48 13.18
C ILE A 38 12.81 -4.09 13.83
N ALA A 39 12.06 -3.09 13.37
CA ALA A 39 12.16 -1.73 13.91
C ALA A 39 11.86 -1.70 15.42
N PHE A 40 10.80 -2.37 15.88
CA PHE A 40 10.45 -2.43 17.29
C PHE A 40 11.54 -3.09 18.15
N TYR A 41 12.11 -4.20 17.68
CA TYR A 41 13.20 -4.85 18.40
C TYR A 41 14.45 -3.97 18.49
N MET A 42 14.81 -3.29 17.41
CA MET A 42 15.95 -2.37 17.38
C MET A 42 15.76 -1.21 18.37
N PHE A 43 14.60 -0.56 18.38
CA PHE A 43 14.31 0.54 19.32
C PHE A 43 14.26 0.07 20.76
N ARG A 44 13.72 -1.12 21.01
CA ARG A 44 13.68 -1.71 22.35
C ARG A 44 15.07 -2.08 22.86
N ALA A 45 15.90 -2.66 22.02
CA ALA A 45 17.29 -3.01 22.36
C ALA A 45 18.16 -1.77 22.63
N GLY A 46 17.87 -0.65 21.94
CA GLY A 46 18.52 0.64 22.17
C GLY A 46 18.04 1.40 23.42
N GLY A 47 17.18 0.80 24.25
CA GLY A 47 16.65 1.45 25.46
C GLY A 47 15.66 2.58 25.22
N GLN A 48 15.23 2.79 24.00
CA GLN A 48 14.36 3.90 23.58
C GLN A 48 12.87 3.49 23.53
N GLY A 49 12.38 2.84 24.57
CA GLY A 49 10.98 2.35 24.63
C GLY A 49 9.90 3.44 24.43
N GLY A 50 10.21 4.70 24.76
CA GLY A 50 9.30 5.82 24.56
C GLY A 50 9.11 6.24 23.08
N THR A 51 9.99 5.80 22.18
CA THR A 51 9.97 6.16 20.76
C THR A 51 9.37 5.08 19.86
N LEU A 52 8.80 4.01 20.43
CA LEU A 52 8.16 2.92 19.67
C LEU A 52 7.03 3.40 18.75
N LEU A 53 6.36 4.49 19.09
CA LEU A 53 5.35 5.10 18.23
C LEU A 53 5.97 5.60 16.92
N TYR A 54 7.14 6.25 16.99
CA TYR A 54 7.83 6.73 15.79
C TYR A 54 8.33 5.57 14.93
N ALA A 55 8.78 4.47 15.55
CA ALA A 55 9.13 3.24 14.82
C ALA A 55 7.92 2.64 14.08
N ALA A 56 6.74 2.62 14.72
CA ALA A 56 5.50 2.15 14.11
C ALA A 56 5.08 3.03 12.93
N LEU A 57 5.12 4.35 13.11
CA LEU A 57 4.81 5.30 12.03
C LEU A 57 5.81 5.19 10.88
N GLY A 58 7.10 5.12 11.17
CA GLY A 58 8.15 4.96 10.15
C GLY A 58 7.98 3.68 9.35
N ALA A 59 7.74 2.54 10.01
CA ALA A 59 7.48 1.26 9.33
C ALA A 59 6.20 1.30 8.48
N GLY A 60 5.14 1.95 8.99
CA GLY A 60 3.91 2.15 8.24
C GLY A 60 4.09 3.03 7.00
N MET A 61 4.85 4.12 7.13
CA MET A 61 5.18 5.01 5.99
C MET A 61 6.04 4.29 4.94
N MET A 62 6.97 3.42 5.36
CA MET A 62 7.71 2.54 4.45
C MET A 62 6.77 1.61 3.67
N GLY A 63 5.74 1.06 4.31
CA GLY A 63 4.70 0.28 3.65
C GLY A 63 3.95 1.07 2.59
N VAL A 64 3.52 2.29 2.91
CA VAL A 64 2.85 3.20 1.96
C VAL A 64 3.79 3.54 0.79
N TRP A 65 5.04 3.88 1.08
CA TRP A 65 6.04 4.22 0.06
C TRP A 65 6.30 3.04 -0.87
N SER A 66 6.50 1.83 -0.33
CA SER A 66 6.77 0.65 -1.15
C SER A 66 5.57 0.27 -2.03
N THR A 67 4.34 0.31 -1.52
CA THR A 67 3.14 0.04 -2.33
C THR A 67 2.94 1.07 -3.43
N THR A 68 3.26 2.33 -3.17
CA THR A 68 3.17 3.40 -4.17
C THR A 68 4.25 3.24 -5.25
N LEU A 69 5.48 2.97 -4.84
CA LEU A 69 6.62 2.83 -5.77
C LEU A 69 6.45 1.59 -6.67
N TYR A 70 6.22 0.43 -6.07
CA TYR A 70 6.10 -0.83 -6.83
C TYR A 70 4.73 -0.97 -7.50
N GLY A 71 3.67 -0.53 -6.84
CA GLY A 71 2.32 -0.63 -7.39
C GLY A 71 2.08 0.35 -8.52
N SER A 72 2.35 1.63 -8.32
CA SER A 72 2.09 2.66 -9.35
C SER A 72 3.25 2.79 -10.33
N GLY A 73 4.51 2.74 -9.86
CA GLY A 73 5.69 2.88 -10.71
C GLY A 73 5.97 1.64 -11.55
N GLY A 74 5.80 0.45 -11.00
CA GLY A 74 6.03 -0.83 -11.70
C GLY A 74 4.95 -1.21 -12.69
N MET A 75 3.79 -0.54 -12.65
CA MET A 75 2.60 -0.90 -13.41
C MET A 75 2.82 -0.82 -14.94
N ILE A 76 3.49 0.23 -15.42
CA ILE A 76 3.79 0.40 -16.85
C ILE A 76 4.67 -0.76 -17.33
N GLN A 77 5.67 -1.12 -16.54
CA GLN A 77 6.56 -2.24 -16.83
C GLN A 77 5.80 -3.58 -16.85
N TRP A 78 4.91 -3.78 -15.90
CA TRP A 78 4.07 -4.97 -15.83
C TRP A 78 3.14 -5.10 -17.03
N GLN A 79 2.47 -4.01 -17.43
CA GLN A 79 1.63 -3.98 -18.63
C GLN A 79 2.44 -4.23 -19.91
N ARG A 80 3.67 -3.75 -19.97
CA ARG A 80 4.58 -4.03 -21.08
C ARG A 80 4.88 -5.52 -21.18
N TRP A 81 5.16 -6.19 -20.07
CA TRP A 81 5.40 -7.63 -20.05
C TRP A 81 4.17 -8.45 -20.41
N GLN A 82 2.99 -7.97 -20.06
CA GLN A 82 1.73 -8.62 -20.41
C GLN A 82 1.25 -8.29 -21.84
N GLY A 83 1.92 -7.40 -22.56
CA GLY A 83 1.50 -6.96 -23.89
C GLY A 83 0.20 -6.13 -23.89
N THR A 84 -0.24 -5.64 -22.73
CA THR A 84 -1.49 -4.87 -22.60
C THR A 84 -1.28 -3.36 -22.68
N LEU A 85 -0.02 -2.90 -22.72
CA LEU A 85 0.32 -1.48 -22.81
C LEU A 85 -0.24 -0.84 -24.09
N GLU A 86 -0.15 -1.54 -25.22
CA GLU A 86 -0.64 -1.07 -26.51
C GLU A 86 -2.17 -0.90 -26.52
N LEU A 87 -2.89 -1.81 -25.88
CA LEU A 87 -4.34 -1.71 -25.70
C LEU A 87 -4.73 -0.50 -24.85
N SER A 88 -3.93 -0.20 -23.83
CA SER A 88 -4.13 0.97 -22.97
C SER A 88 -3.82 2.27 -23.70
N ALA A 89 -2.77 2.28 -24.55
CA ALA A 89 -2.39 3.43 -25.36
C ALA A 89 -3.37 3.69 -26.52
N GLY A 90 -3.98 2.64 -27.08
CA GLY A 90 -5.01 2.72 -28.13
C GLY A 90 -6.41 3.08 -27.60
N SER A 91 -6.57 3.27 -26.28
CA SER A 91 -7.85 3.66 -25.71
C SER A 91 -8.26 5.08 -26.18
N PRO A 92 -9.54 5.31 -26.51
CA PRO A 92 -10.04 6.64 -26.88
C PRO A 92 -10.08 7.63 -25.70
N HIS A 93 -9.70 7.19 -24.51
CA HIS A 93 -9.67 8.01 -23.31
C HIS A 93 -8.23 8.47 -22.97
N PRO A 94 -8.07 9.65 -22.36
CA PRO A 94 -6.74 10.12 -21.95
C PRO A 94 -6.10 9.12 -20.95
N LEU A 95 -4.83 8.84 -21.14
CA LEU A 95 -4.06 7.88 -20.35
C LEU A 95 -4.20 8.11 -18.83
N ALA A 96 -4.31 9.37 -18.42
CA ALA A 96 -4.53 9.71 -17.02
C ALA A 96 -5.79 9.06 -16.43
N LEU A 97 -6.90 9.00 -17.18
CA LEU A 97 -8.14 8.35 -16.75
C LEU A 97 -8.04 6.83 -16.68
N VAL A 98 -7.15 6.24 -17.49
CA VAL A 98 -6.90 4.79 -17.48
C VAL A 98 -6.03 4.41 -16.29
N TYR A 99 -5.05 5.24 -15.93
CA TYR A 99 -4.11 4.96 -14.84
C TYR A 99 -4.57 5.41 -13.46
N LEU A 100 -5.45 6.41 -13.36
CA LEU A 100 -6.00 6.90 -12.10
C LEU A 100 -6.61 5.80 -11.21
N PRO A 101 -7.41 4.85 -11.73
CA PRO A 101 -7.97 3.77 -10.92
C PRO A 101 -6.91 2.89 -10.25
N PHE A 102 -5.80 2.66 -10.92
CA PHE A 102 -4.70 1.86 -10.39
C PHE A 102 -3.98 2.56 -9.24
N THR A 103 -3.69 3.85 -9.41
CA THR A 103 -3.05 4.63 -8.34
C THR A 103 -3.94 4.72 -7.10
N LEU A 104 -5.25 4.87 -7.28
CA LEU A 104 -6.23 4.86 -6.19
C LEU A 104 -6.28 3.51 -5.48
N ALA A 105 -6.28 2.40 -6.21
CA ALA A 105 -6.28 1.06 -5.62
C ALA A 105 -4.98 0.79 -4.85
N ASN A 106 -3.83 1.22 -5.37
CA ASN A 106 -2.55 1.12 -4.67
C ASN A 106 -2.48 2.01 -3.43
N ALA A 107 -3.04 3.21 -3.48
CA ALA A 107 -3.13 4.10 -2.31
C ALA A 107 -3.97 3.45 -1.19
N LEU A 108 -5.08 2.79 -1.55
CA LEU A 108 -5.90 2.05 -0.58
C LEU A 108 -5.12 0.88 0.05
N THR A 109 -4.33 0.17 -0.76
CA THR A 109 -3.46 -0.90 -0.27
C THR A 109 -2.37 -0.37 0.67
N GLY A 110 -1.79 0.79 0.35
CA GLY A 110 -0.86 1.48 1.23
C GLY A 110 -1.48 1.88 2.57
N ALA A 111 -2.71 2.42 2.54
CA ALA A 111 -3.46 2.73 3.75
C ALA A 111 -3.75 1.46 4.58
N TYR A 112 -4.10 0.36 3.93
CA TYR A 112 -4.26 -0.94 4.60
C TYR A 112 -2.96 -1.38 5.28
N ALA A 113 -1.82 -1.30 4.60
CA ALA A 113 -0.52 -1.65 5.16
C ALA A 113 -0.16 -0.80 6.39
N LEU A 114 -0.46 0.51 6.36
CA LEU A 114 -0.29 1.41 7.51
C LEU A 114 -1.14 0.95 8.70
N VAL A 115 -2.43 0.72 8.48
CA VAL A 115 -3.35 0.27 9.54
C VAL A 115 -2.90 -1.08 10.12
N ALA A 116 -2.53 -2.03 9.26
CA ALA A 116 -2.03 -3.35 9.69
C ALA A 116 -0.77 -3.21 10.56
N THR A 117 0.17 -2.33 10.17
CA THR A 117 1.40 -2.06 10.94
C THR A 117 1.10 -1.45 12.31
N LEU A 118 0.19 -0.49 12.37
CA LEU A 118 -0.21 0.15 13.64
C LEU A 118 -0.93 -0.83 14.57
N LEU A 119 -1.82 -1.65 14.02
CA LEU A 119 -2.51 -2.70 14.79
C LEU A 119 -1.51 -3.74 15.32
N TRP A 120 -0.55 -4.16 14.51
CA TRP A 120 0.51 -5.07 14.91
C TRP A 120 1.37 -4.49 16.04
N GLY A 121 1.78 -3.24 15.89
CA GLY A 121 2.53 -2.51 16.93
C GLY A 121 1.75 -2.41 18.24
N ARG A 122 0.44 -2.17 18.18
CA ARG A 122 -0.42 -2.12 19.35
C ARG A 122 -0.55 -3.49 20.04
N LEU A 123 -0.69 -4.57 19.27
CA LEU A 123 -0.92 -5.93 19.75
C LEU A 123 0.33 -6.53 20.42
N LEU A 124 1.49 -6.45 19.76
CA LEU A 124 2.71 -7.08 20.24
C LEU A 124 3.48 -6.21 21.23
N PHE A 125 3.57 -4.92 20.97
CA PHE A 125 4.44 -4.01 21.71
C PHE A 125 3.68 -3.07 22.65
N ARG A 126 2.35 -3.21 22.74
CA ARG A 126 1.48 -2.37 23.58
C ARG A 126 1.75 -0.87 23.41
N VAL A 127 2.06 -0.46 22.18
CA VAL A 127 2.28 0.96 21.87
C VAL A 127 1.00 1.72 22.20
N ARG A 128 1.06 2.62 23.17
CA ARG A 128 -0.06 3.49 23.49
C ARG A 128 -0.15 4.58 22.42
N LEU A 129 -1.14 4.45 21.55
CA LEU A 129 -1.52 5.54 20.64
C LEU A 129 -2.20 6.62 21.49
N HIS A 130 -1.41 7.51 22.09
CA HIS A 130 -1.94 8.70 22.72
C HIS A 130 -2.31 9.66 21.60
N LEU A 131 -3.59 9.61 21.16
CA LEU A 131 -4.15 10.68 20.39
C LEU A 131 -4.24 11.88 21.34
N VAL A 132 -3.25 12.77 21.22
CA VAL A 132 -3.29 14.06 21.90
C VAL A 132 -4.52 14.78 21.39
N HIS A 133 -5.57 14.82 22.19
CA HIS A 133 -6.63 15.78 22.01
C HIS A 133 -6.04 17.19 22.23
N PRO A 134 -6.25 18.12 21.29
CA PRO A 134 -5.90 19.52 21.50
C PRO A 134 -6.72 20.12 22.64
#